data_aa8488faf1daa4bfe3627249023d9cfb
#
_entry.id   aa8488faf1daa4bfe3627249023d9cfb
#
_cell.length_a   1.000
_cell.length_b   1.000
_cell.length_c   1.000
_cell.angle_alpha   90.00
_cell.angle_beta   90.00
_cell.angle_gamma   90.00
#
_symmetry.space_group_name_H-M   'P 1'
#
loop_
_entity.id
_entity.type
_entity.pdbx_description
1 polymer ?
#
loop_
_entity_poly.entity_id
_entity_poly.type
_entity_poly.pdbx_seq_one_letter_code
_entity_poly.pdbx_strand_id
1 'polypeptide(L)'
;MINRALAGIPCGASSFMLTEVIKYSVTAEGLHEVGREGVMKIRRWLDSTARFDMSHSAYDLDKDGHQLTQVRVEQLDGSFETFDLVGDIRDEVGRKGNTIYVECKNYSQAGNQAQLYDEYLATCYSAFASRHQALENVPSIEFMWVTTHPFAVTNFSKLTDQATIAAACSNEAHHRRLGTAPYDPALGDLLAERLWLVVASGRMLNEMIMGDALRAAVLGKMVELGSA
;
A
#
# COMPACT_ATOMS: atom_id res chain seq x y z
N MET A 1 -67.04 38.28 12.71
CA MET A 1 -67.21 37.88 11.29
C MET A 1 -65.84 37.99 10.62
N ILE A 2 -65.56 36.97 9.85
CA ILE A 2 -64.45 36.76 8.90
C ILE A 2 -63.36 35.86 9.45
N ASN A 3 -63.63 34.56 9.21
CA ASN A 3 -62.66 33.49 9.06
C ASN A 3 -61.72 33.75 7.90
N ARG A 4 -60.41 33.54 8.08
CA ARG A 4 -59.50 33.21 6.97
C ARG A 4 -58.62 32.04 7.34
N ALA A 5 -58.88 30.95 6.62
CA ALA A 5 -58.16 29.72 6.64
C ALA A 5 -56.67 29.94 6.30
N LEU A 6 -55.79 29.38 7.11
CA LEU A 6 -54.39 29.12 6.72
C LEU A 6 -54.37 27.74 6.07
N ALA A 7 -54.25 27.75 4.75
CA ALA A 7 -54.03 26.56 3.93
C ALA A 7 -52.64 25.98 4.20
N GLY A 8 -52.56 24.66 4.30
CA GLY A 8 -51.38 23.91 4.63
C GLY A 8 -50.21 24.08 3.64
N ILE A 9 -49.05 24.21 4.21
CA ILE A 9 -47.78 24.01 3.51
C ILE A 9 -47.49 22.51 3.52
N PRO A 10 -47.30 21.85 2.36
CA PRO A 10 -46.97 20.43 2.36
C PRO A 10 -45.54 20.24 2.89
N CYS A 11 -45.46 19.56 4.03
CA CYS A 11 -44.23 19.01 4.59
C CYS A 11 -43.81 17.85 3.69
N GLY A 12 -42.97 18.08 2.70
CA GLY A 12 -42.57 17.01 1.79
C GLY A 12 -41.41 17.28 0.82
N ALA A 13 -40.89 18.52 0.79
CA ALA A 13 -39.91 18.89 -0.25
C ALA A 13 -38.47 19.13 0.25
N SER A 14 -38.17 18.87 1.54
CA SER A 14 -36.86 19.22 2.10
C SER A 14 -35.88 18.06 2.27
N SER A 15 -36.35 16.83 2.12
CA SER A 15 -35.47 15.64 2.30
C SER A 15 -34.85 15.14 0.99
N PHE A 16 -35.41 15.51 -0.17
CA PHE A 16 -34.90 15.05 -1.48
C PHE A 16 -33.77 15.95 -2.02
N MET A 17 -33.72 17.22 -1.64
CA MET A 17 -32.69 18.14 -2.12
C MET A 17 -31.36 17.98 -1.39
N LEU A 18 -31.34 17.47 -0.17
CA LEU A 18 -30.10 17.26 0.60
C LEU A 18 -29.35 15.99 0.19
N THR A 19 -30.03 15.03 -0.43
CA THR A 19 -29.39 13.78 -0.89
C THR A 19 -28.76 13.91 -2.27
N GLU A 20 -29.20 14.85 -3.10
CA GLU A 20 -28.59 15.12 -4.41
C GLU A 20 -27.35 16.01 -4.34
N VAL A 21 -27.24 16.86 -3.32
CA VAL A 21 -26.07 17.76 -3.16
C VAL A 21 -24.83 16.98 -2.67
N ILE A 22 -24.97 15.76 -2.15
CA ILE A 22 -23.83 14.93 -1.69
C ILE A 22 -23.34 13.94 -2.78
N LYS A 23 -23.99 13.86 -3.92
CA LYS A 23 -23.41 13.28 -5.13
C LYS A 23 -22.52 14.29 -5.86
N TYR A 24 -21.60 14.91 -5.15
CA TYR A 24 -20.44 15.43 -5.83
C TYR A 24 -19.73 14.23 -6.45
N SER A 25 -19.74 14.17 -7.77
CA SER A 25 -18.79 13.34 -8.51
C SER A 25 -17.41 13.74 -7.98
N VAL A 26 -16.82 12.87 -7.15
CA VAL A 26 -15.40 13.01 -6.82
C VAL A 26 -14.72 12.95 -8.17
N THR A 27 -14.18 14.07 -8.62
CA THR A 27 -13.49 14.14 -9.92
C THR A 27 -12.32 13.17 -9.86
N ALA A 28 -11.89 12.65 -11.01
CA ALA A 28 -10.69 11.79 -11.07
C ALA A 28 -9.50 12.45 -10.34
N GLU A 29 -9.41 13.77 -10.43
CA GLU A 29 -8.43 14.62 -9.75
C GLU A 29 -8.59 14.59 -8.21
N GLY A 30 -9.82 14.64 -7.71
CA GLY A 30 -10.10 14.54 -6.27
C GLY A 30 -9.82 13.14 -5.72
N LEU A 31 -10.08 12.07 -6.49
CA LEU A 31 -9.70 10.70 -6.11
C LEU A 31 -8.18 10.52 -6.06
N HIS A 32 -7.48 11.12 -7.01
CA HIS A 32 -6.02 11.11 -7.06
C HIS A 32 -5.40 11.84 -5.86
N GLU A 33 -5.98 12.99 -5.46
CA GLU A 33 -5.50 13.75 -4.29
C GLU A 33 -5.76 13.00 -2.98
N VAL A 34 -6.91 12.36 -2.81
CA VAL A 34 -7.21 11.50 -1.64
C VAL A 34 -6.23 10.32 -1.57
N GLY A 35 -5.89 9.71 -2.71
CA GLY A 35 -4.87 8.67 -2.79
C GLY A 35 -3.51 9.17 -2.33
N ARG A 36 -3.06 10.29 -2.89
CA ARG A 36 -1.79 10.95 -2.54
C ARG A 36 -1.70 11.27 -1.05
N GLU A 37 -2.74 11.88 -0.48
CA GLU A 37 -2.78 12.20 0.96
C GLU A 37 -2.64 10.94 1.83
N GLY A 38 -3.31 9.85 1.46
CA GLY A 38 -3.21 8.56 2.13
C GLY A 38 -1.79 8.00 2.11
N VAL A 39 -1.14 8.00 0.94
CA VAL A 39 0.25 7.56 0.77
C VAL A 39 1.21 8.40 1.62
N MET A 40 1.06 9.73 1.62
CA MET A 40 1.92 10.61 2.41
C MET A 40 1.73 10.49 3.93
N LYS A 41 0.53 10.11 4.40
CA LYS A 41 0.29 9.77 5.82
C LYS A 41 1.00 8.47 6.20
N ILE A 42 0.89 7.44 5.36
CA ILE A 42 1.57 6.15 5.56
C ILE A 42 3.09 6.35 5.55
N ARG A 43 3.64 7.10 4.58
CA ARG A 43 5.06 7.44 4.52
C ARG A 43 5.56 8.03 5.84
N ARG A 44 4.90 9.11 6.33
CA ARG A 44 5.28 9.75 7.60
C ARG A 44 5.23 8.79 8.78
N TRP A 45 4.23 7.91 8.82
CA TRP A 45 4.13 6.93 9.88
C TRP A 45 5.25 5.90 9.81
N LEU A 46 5.55 5.32 8.64
CA LEU A 46 6.66 4.38 8.45
C LEU A 46 8.00 5.01 8.83
N ASP A 47 8.30 6.20 8.32
CA ASP A 47 9.50 6.96 8.66
C ASP A 47 9.61 7.23 10.16
N SER A 48 8.48 7.46 10.85
CA SER A 48 8.46 7.73 12.28
C SER A 48 8.81 6.51 13.14
N THR A 49 8.69 5.29 12.58
CA THR A 49 9.07 4.07 13.31
C THR A 49 10.58 3.92 13.48
N ALA A 50 11.39 4.72 12.79
CA ALA A 50 12.85 4.62 12.68
C ALA A 50 13.34 3.28 12.06
N ARG A 51 12.42 2.37 11.72
CA ARG A 51 12.71 1.06 11.12
C ARG A 51 12.85 1.14 9.60
N PHE A 52 12.15 2.08 9.01
CA PHE A 52 12.11 2.30 7.56
C PHE A 52 12.61 3.70 7.22
N ASP A 53 13.14 3.84 6.02
CA ASP A 53 13.51 5.11 5.38
C ASP A 53 12.86 5.19 4.01
N MET A 54 11.68 5.82 3.92
CA MET A 54 10.94 5.94 2.68
C MET A 54 11.53 7.04 1.79
N SER A 55 12.35 6.63 0.83
CA SER A 55 13.10 7.55 -0.03
C SER A 55 12.22 8.22 -1.10
N HIS A 56 11.32 7.45 -1.77
CA HIS A 56 10.52 7.96 -2.89
C HIS A 56 9.08 7.49 -2.83
N SER A 57 8.19 8.26 -3.47
CA SER A 57 6.79 7.91 -3.70
C SER A 57 6.44 7.95 -5.19
N ALA A 58 5.34 7.30 -5.56
CA ALA A 58 4.78 7.36 -6.91
C ALA A 58 4.35 8.78 -7.34
N TYR A 59 4.27 9.71 -6.38
CA TYR A 59 3.90 11.12 -6.61
C TYR A 59 5.11 12.04 -6.67
N ASP A 60 6.32 11.53 -6.42
CA ASP A 60 7.54 12.31 -6.54
C ASP A 60 7.94 12.40 -8.02
N LEU A 61 8.34 13.58 -8.43
CA LEU A 61 8.75 13.87 -9.81
C LEU A 61 10.24 14.21 -9.84
N ASP A 62 10.89 13.90 -10.95
CA ASP A 62 12.24 14.37 -11.24
C ASP A 62 12.24 15.87 -11.57
N LYS A 63 13.43 16.43 -11.83
CA LYS A 63 13.61 17.83 -12.19
C LYS A 63 12.91 18.23 -13.49
N ASP A 64 12.58 17.26 -14.35
CA ASP A 64 11.94 17.46 -15.65
C ASP A 64 10.43 17.19 -15.59
N GLY A 65 9.90 16.88 -14.38
CA GLY A 65 8.47 16.64 -14.13
C GLY A 65 8.00 15.23 -14.46
N HIS A 66 8.92 14.26 -14.66
CA HIS A 66 8.57 12.86 -14.90
C HIS A 66 8.52 12.08 -13.58
N GLN A 67 7.65 11.08 -13.54
CA GLN A 67 7.57 10.16 -12.41
C GLN A 67 8.91 9.42 -12.22
N LEU A 68 9.34 9.30 -10.96
CA LEU A 68 10.57 8.60 -10.63
C LEU A 68 10.45 7.10 -10.92
N THR A 69 11.53 6.53 -11.47
CA THR A 69 11.58 5.10 -11.84
C THR A 69 11.89 4.19 -10.66
N GLN A 70 12.37 4.72 -9.55
CA GLN A 70 12.74 3.98 -8.34
C GLN A 70 11.57 3.21 -7.71
N VAL A 71 10.34 3.71 -7.88
CA VAL A 71 9.12 3.05 -7.39
C VAL A 71 8.63 1.93 -8.32
N ARG A 72 9.34 1.66 -9.43
CA ARG A 72 8.95 0.69 -10.45
C ARG A 72 9.77 -0.58 -10.34
N VAL A 73 9.11 -1.72 -10.48
CA VAL A 73 9.75 -3.05 -10.45
C VAL A 73 9.40 -3.80 -11.72
N GLU A 74 10.40 -4.41 -12.33
CA GLU A 74 10.24 -5.24 -13.52
C GLU A 74 9.59 -6.58 -13.17
N GLN A 75 8.65 -7.00 -13.99
CA GLN A 75 7.93 -8.26 -13.89
C GLN A 75 8.55 -9.32 -14.81
N LEU A 76 8.18 -10.59 -14.62
CA LEU A 76 8.64 -11.70 -15.48
C LEU A 76 8.22 -11.56 -16.95
N ASP A 77 7.13 -10.85 -17.24
CA ASP A 77 6.68 -10.56 -18.60
C ASP A 77 7.40 -9.35 -19.24
N GLY A 78 8.36 -8.75 -18.54
CA GLY A 78 9.10 -7.56 -18.97
C GLY A 78 8.34 -6.25 -18.78
N SER A 79 7.10 -6.29 -18.26
CA SER A 79 6.37 -5.08 -17.88
C SER A 79 6.91 -4.50 -16.57
N PHE A 80 6.49 -3.27 -16.25
CA PHE A 80 6.86 -2.62 -14.99
C PHE A 80 5.60 -2.35 -14.16
N GLU A 81 5.66 -2.68 -12.88
CA GLU A 81 4.65 -2.28 -11.91
C GLU A 81 5.16 -1.15 -11.05
N THR A 82 4.26 -0.21 -10.68
CA THR A 82 4.60 0.97 -9.87
C THR A 82 3.98 0.81 -8.49
N PHE A 83 4.82 0.83 -7.46
CA PHE A 83 4.39 0.85 -6.06
C PHE A 83 4.23 2.28 -5.55
N ASP A 84 3.40 2.46 -4.53
CA ASP A 84 3.13 3.78 -3.95
C ASP A 84 4.34 4.41 -3.26
N LEU A 85 5.17 3.59 -2.59
CA LEU A 85 6.40 4.03 -1.90
C LEU A 85 7.52 3.03 -2.13
N VAL A 86 8.75 3.53 -2.05
CA VAL A 86 9.98 2.72 -1.95
C VAL A 86 10.92 3.33 -0.92
N GLY A 87 11.65 2.48 -0.23
CA GLY A 87 12.63 2.86 0.78
C GLY A 87 13.52 1.70 1.19
N ASP A 88 14.24 1.87 2.29
CA ASP A 88 15.15 0.87 2.82
C ASP A 88 14.79 0.48 4.26
N ILE A 89 15.06 -0.77 4.61
CA ILE A 89 14.94 -1.27 5.98
C ILE A 89 16.21 -0.90 6.74
N ARG A 90 16.07 -0.18 7.86
CA ARG A 90 17.19 0.30 8.68
C ARG A 90 17.55 -0.63 9.82
N ASP A 91 16.55 -1.22 10.43
CA ASP A 91 16.72 -1.96 11.70
C ASP A 91 16.02 -3.31 11.65
N GLU A 92 16.68 -4.27 11.04
CA GLU A 92 16.33 -5.68 11.19
C GLU A 92 17.54 -6.56 10.89
N VAL A 93 17.86 -7.46 11.83
CA VAL A 93 18.99 -8.40 11.69
C VAL A 93 18.77 -9.26 10.43
N GLY A 94 19.74 -9.20 9.52
CA GLY A 94 19.70 -9.95 8.25
C GLY A 94 18.88 -9.30 7.14
N ARG A 95 18.22 -8.15 7.38
CA ARG A 95 17.39 -7.42 6.40
C ARG A 95 17.81 -5.96 6.21
N LYS A 96 18.73 -5.48 7.03
CA LYS A 96 19.24 -4.12 6.93
C LYS A 96 19.78 -3.84 5.53
N GLY A 97 19.31 -2.74 4.93
CA GLY A 97 19.64 -2.34 3.57
C GLY A 97 18.85 -3.06 2.48
N ASN A 98 17.90 -3.94 2.84
CA ASN A 98 16.93 -4.44 1.86
C ASN A 98 16.04 -3.28 1.43
N THR A 99 15.81 -3.20 0.11
CA THR A 99 14.83 -2.26 -0.45
C THR A 99 13.42 -2.77 -0.17
N ILE A 100 12.53 -1.90 0.30
CA ILE A 100 11.12 -2.24 0.53
C ILE A 100 10.20 -1.45 -0.39
N TYR A 101 9.32 -2.15 -1.10
CA TYR A 101 8.26 -1.58 -1.93
C TYR A 101 6.94 -1.65 -1.18
N VAL A 102 6.22 -0.54 -1.11
CA VAL A 102 5.00 -0.42 -0.30
C VAL A 102 3.80 -0.07 -1.18
N GLU A 103 2.76 -0.86 -1.05
CA GLU A 103 1.44 -0.60 -1.62
C GLU A 103 0.51 -0.06 -0.52
N CYS A 104 -0.09 1.09 -0.75
CA CYS A 104 -0.89 1.81 0.24
C CYS A 104 -2.37 1.78 -0.13
N LYS A 105 -3.22 1.29 0.77
CA LYS A 105 -4.67 1.21 0.56
C LYS A 105 -5.40 1.98 1.65
N ASN A 106 -5.76 3.22 1.32
CA ASN A 106 -6.48 4.11 2.23
C ASN A 106 -7.99 4.00 2.01
N TYR A 107 -8.60 2.92 2.51
CA TYR A 107 -10.02 2.65 2.38
C TYR A 107 -10.79 2.93 3.66
N SER A 108 -12.04 3.36 3.52
CA SER A 108 -12.99 3.49 4.64
C SER A 108 -13.80 2.21 4.89
N GLN A 109 -13.71 1.23 3.99
CA GLN A 109 -14.42 -0.06 4.07
C GLN A 109 -13.66 -1.13 3.29
N ALA A 110 -13.97 -2.41 3.54
CA ALA A 110 -13.24 -3.53 2.93
C ALA A 110 -13.23 -3.52 1.39
N GLY A 111 -14.38 -3.16 0.76
CA GLY A 111 -14.48 -3.08 -0.69
C GLY A 111 -14.00 -4.36 -1.39
N ASN A 112 -13.23 -4.19 -2.47
CA ASN A 112 -12.61 -5.26 -3.26
C ASN A 112 -11.15 -5.57 -2.84
N GLN A 113 -10.74 -5.20 -1.62
CA GLN A 113 -9.35 -5.33 -1.18
C GLN A 113 -8.81 -6.76 -1.29
N ALA A 114 -9.64 -7.78 -1.03
CA ALA A 114 -9.19 -9.17 -1.13
C ALA A 114 -8.73 -9.52 -2.57
N GLN A 115 -9.46 -9.06 -3.59
CA GLN A 115 -9.08 -9.25 -4.99
C GLN A 115 -7.82 -8.45 -5.35
N LEU A 116 -7.71 -7.21 -4.88
CA LEU A 116 -6.52 -6.38 -5.12
C LEU A 116 -5.28 -6.93 -4.40
N TYR A 117 -5.47 -7.57 -3.23
CA TYR A 117 -4.39 -8.23 -2.52
C TYR A 117 -3.92 -9.50 -3.24
N ASP A 118 -4.84 -10.26 -3.83
CA ASP A 118 -4.52 -11.41 -4.68
C ASP A 118 -3.65 -10.97 -5.89
N GLU A 119 -4.07 -9.92 -6.57
CA GLU A 119 -3.27 -9.30 -7.66
C GLU A 119 -1.89 -8.81 -7.18
N TYR A 120 -1.84 -8.16 -6.01
CA TYR A 120 -0.60 -7.70 -5.40
C TYR A 120 0.36 -8.86 -5.11
N LEU A 121 -0.11 -9.99 -4.59
CA LEU A 121 0.74 -11.16 -4.33
C LEU A 121 1.37 -11.73 -5.61
N ALA A 122 0.59 -11.84 -6.69
CA ALA A 122 1.10 -12.26 -7.99
C ALA A 122 2.13 -11.27 -8.55
N THR A 123 1.90 -9.98 -8.36
CA THR A 123 2.83 -8.90 -8.72
C THR A 123 4.15 -9.01 -7.93
N CYS A 124 4.07 -9.17 -6.60
CA CYS A 124 5.25 -9.34 -5.76
C CYS A 124 6.07 -10.57 -6.15
N TYR A 125 5.39 -11.70 -6.40
CA TYR A 125 6.07 -12.92 -6.85
C TYR A 125 6.78 -12.71 -8.19
N SER A 126 6.09 -12.14 -9.17
CA SER A 126 6.66 -11.87 -10.50
C SER A 126 7.88 -10.96 -10.41
N ALA A 127 7.80 -9.88 -9.65
CA ALA A 127 8.90 -8.95 -9.42
C ALA A 127 10.09 -9.61 -8.69
N PHE A 128 9.81 -10.43 -7.67
CA PHE A 128 10.82 -11.14 -6.92
C PHE A 128 11.55 -12.17 -7.79
N ALA A 129 10.80 -12.93 -8.58
CA ALA A 129 11.35 -13.95 -9.49
C ALA A 129 12.15 -13.32 -10.64
N SER A 130 11.68 -12.21 -11.23
CA SER A 130 12.42 -11.45 -12.24
C SER A 130 13.77 -11.00 -11.69
N ARG A 131 13.78 -10.44 -10.48
CA ARG A 131 15.01 -9.98 -9.83
C ARG A 131 15.94 -11.15 -9.48
N HIS A 132 15.38 -12.28 -9.04
CA HIS A 132 16.16 -13.50 -8.77
C HIS A 132 16.85 -14.02 -10.02
N GLN A 133 16.15 -14.07 -11.16
CA GLN A 133 16.73 -14.47 -12.45
C GLN A 133 17.87 -13.54 -12.91
N ALA A 134 17.70 -12.21 -12.70
CA ALA A 134 18.70 -11.24 -13.10
C ALA A 134 19.97 -11.27 -12.25
N LEU A 135 19.87 -11.61 -10.97
CA LEU A 135 20.99 -11.57 -10.00
C LEU A 135 21.60 -12.94 -9.70
N GLU A 136 20.93 -14.03 -10.09
CA GLU A 136 21.30 -15.42 -9.76
C GLU A 136 21.48 -15.67 -8.24
N ASN A 137 20.84 -14.84 -7.42
CA ASN A 137 20.86 -14.94 -5.96
C ASN A 137 19.53 -14.50 -5.36
N VAL A 138 19.37 -14.66 -4.04
CA VAL A 138 18.18 -14.22 -3.32
C VAL A 138 18.13 -12.68 -3.32
N PRO A 139 17.07 -12.06 -3.91
CA PRO A 139 16.98 -10.62 -3.99
C PRO A 139 16.87 -9.95 -2.62
N SER A 140 17.57 -8.83 -2.44
CA SER A 140 17.47 -7.97 -1.26
C SER A 140 16.31 -6.98 -1.39
N ILE A 141 15.11 -7.50 -1.73
CA ILE A 141 13.88 -6.72 -1.84
C ILE A 141 12.78 -7.33 -0.98
N GLU A 142 11.93 -6.48 -0.45
CA GLU A 142 10.76 -6.83 0.36
C GLU A 142 9.54 -6.06 -0.12
N PHE A 143 8.36 -6.54 0.24
CA PHE A 143 7.12 -5.93 -0.18
C PHE A 143 6.18 -5.76 1.01
N MET A 144 5.53 -4.60 1.10
CA MET A 144 4.60 -4.28 2.16
C MET A 144 3.26 -3.83 1.60
N TRP A 145 2.18 -4.46 2.08
CA TRP A 145 0.83 -3.94 1.90
C TRP A 145 0.40 -3.24 3.17
N VAL A 146 0.10 -1.96 3.07
CA VAL A 146 -0.46 -1.16 4.18
C VAL A 146 -1.89 -0.79 3.86
N THR A 147 -2.82 -1.19 4.70
CA THR A 147 -4.24 -0.83 4.56
C THR A 147 -4.78 -0.17 5.83
N THR A 148 -5.74 0.75 5.64
CA THR A 148 -6.45 1.39 6.76
C THR A 148 -7.71 0.63 7.19
N HIS A 149 -8.12 -0.39 6.42
CA HIS A 149 -9.29 -1.20 6.73
C HIS A 149 -8.97 -2.69 6.62
N PRO A 150 -9.21 -3.51 7.66
CA PRO A 150 -8.95 -4.95 7.61
C PRO A 150 -9.85 -5.64 6.58
N PHE A 151 -9.32 -6.66 5.93
CA PHE A 151 -10.02 -7.54 5.00
C PHE A 151 -9.62 -9.00 5.29
N ALA A 152 -10.43 -9.98 4.85
CA ALA A 152 -10.16 -11.43 5.02
C ALA A 152 -9.80 -11.82 6.48
N VAL A 153 -10.53 -11.27 7.46
CA VAL A 153 -10.21 -11.31 8.90
C VAL A 153 -10.02 -12.73 9.43
N THR A 154 -10.79 -13.71 8.92
CA THR A 154 -10.71 -15.12 9.36
C THR A 154 -9.41 -15.82 8.97
N ASN A 155 -8.73 -15.36 7.93
CA ASN A 155 -7.52 -15.96 7.38
C ASN A 155 -6.32 -15.00 7.42
N PHE A 156 -6.40 -13.93 8.19
CA PHE A 156 -5.42 -12.85 8.18
C PHE A 156 -3.97 -13.35 8.39
N SER A 157 -3.76 -14.28 9.31
CA SER A 157 -2.43 -14.85 9.59
C SER A 157 -1.85 -15.70 8.45
N LYS A 158 -2.66 -16.04 7.45
CA LYS A 158 -2.23 -16.86 6.31
C LYS A 158 -2.03 -16.05 5.03
N LEU A 159 -2.33 -14.77 5.06
CA LEU A 159 -2.31 -13.92 3.85
C LEU A 159 -0.90 -13.76 3.27
N THR A 160 0.15 -13.93 4.07
CA THR A 160 1.54 -13.89 3.62
C THR A 160 2.17 -15.26 3.42
N ASP A 161 1.41 -16.36 3.63
CA ASP A 161 1.93 -17.71 3.47
C ASP A 161 2.16 -18.06 1.99
N GLN A 162 3.15 -18.93 1.75
CA GLN A 162 3.49 -19.47 0.43
C GLN A 162 2.27 -20.06 -0.32
N ALA A 163 1.37 -20.75 0.38
CA ALA A 163 0.16 -21.32 -0.22
C ALA A 163 -0.78 -20.24 -0.78
N THR A 164 -0.88 -19.07 -0.13
CA THR A 164 -1.67 -17.93 -0.61
C THR A 164 -1.02 -17.28 -1.82
N ILE A 165 0.31 -17.15 -1.83
CA ILE A 165 1.07 -16.67 -2.99
C ILE A 165 0.87 -17.62 -4.18
N ALA A 166 0.98 -18.94 -3.97
CA ALA A 166 0.76 -19.94 -5.01
C ALA A 166 -0.66 -19.88 -5.60
N ALA A 167 -1.67 -19.69 -4.76
CA ALA A 167 -3.06 -19.51 -5.20
C ALA A 167 -3.22 -18.25 -6.07
N ALA A 168 -2.65 -17.12 -5.65
CA ALA A 168 -2.65 -15.87 -6.41
C ALA A 168 -1.96 -16.03 -7.78
N CYS A 169 -0.80 -16.70 -7.82
CA CYS A 169 -0.08 -16.98 -9.06
C CYS A 169 -0.81 -17.98 -9.99
N SER A 170 -1.66 -18.85 -9.44
CA SER A 170 -2.46 -19.80 -10.20
C SER A 170 -3.75 -19.21 -10.75
N ASN A 171 -4.12 -18.01 -10.37
CA ASN A 171 -5.29 -17.31 -10.88
C ASN A 171 -5.06 -16.85 -12.32
N GLU A 172 -5.90 -17.31 -13.25
CA GLU A 172 -5.79 -16.98 -14.69
C GLU A 172 -5.72 -15.47 -14.96
N ALA A 173 -6.38 -14.66 -14.14
CA ALA A 173 -6.36 -13.20 -14.27
C ALA A 173 -4.95 -12.61 -14.11
N HIS A 174 -4.04 -13.33 -13.44
CA HIS A 174 -2.68 -12.86 -13.14
C HIS A 174 -1.59 -13.56 -13.97
N HIS A 175 -1.93 -14.59 -14.76
CA HIS A 175 -0.95 -15.37 -15.54
C HIS A 175 -0.06 -14.50 -16.43
N ARG A 176 -0.58 -13.41 -16.97
CA ARG A 176 0.19 -12.50 -17.82
C ARG A 176 1.46 -11.99 -17.11
N ARG A 177 1.35 -11.68 -15.80
CA ARG A 177 2.48 -11.14 -15.02
C ARG A 177 3.62 -12.15 -14.83
N LEU A 178 3.30 -13.44 -14.89
CA LEU A 178 4.28 -14.52 -14.77
C LEU A 178 4.99 -14.81 -16.12
N GLY A 179 4.55 -14.23 -17.21
CA GLY A 179 5.07 -14.52 -18.54
C GLY A 179 4.88 -16.00 -18.88
N THR A 180 5.97 -16.67 -19.29
CA THR A 180 6.00 -18.11 -19.58
C THR A 180 6.60 -18.95 -18.44
N ALA A 181 7.07 -18.30 -17.36
CA ALA A 181 7.73 -19.00 -16.26
C ALA A 181 6.68 -19.69 -15.37
N PRO A 182 6.88 -20.96 -15.01
CA PRO A 182 6.06 -21.64 -14.02
C PRO A 182 6.31 -21.03 -12.64
N TYR A 183 5.30 -21.15 -11.75
CA TYR A 183 5.49 -20.82 -10.35
C TYR A 183 6.51 -21.78 -9.71
N ASP A 184 7.49 -21.22 -9.01
CA ASP A 184 8.50 -21.96 -8.23
C ASP A 184 8.14 -21.87 -6.73
N PRO A 185 7.77 -23.00 -6.09
CA PRO A 185 7.44 -23.01 -4.67
C PRO A 185 8.59 -22.56 -3.75
N ALA A 186 9.85 -22.83 -4.12
CA ALA A 186 10.99 -22.41 -3.31
C ALA A 186 11.17 -20.88 -3.31
N LEU A 187 10.94 -20.23 -4.45
CA LEU A 187 10.89 -18.76 -4.52
C LEU A 187 9.67 -18.21 -3.78
N GLY A 188 8.55 -18.93 -3.79
CA GLY A 188 7.38 -18.60 -3.02
C GLY A 188 7.63 -18.58 -1.51
N ASP A 189 8.36 -19.58 -0.99
CA ASP A 189 8.76 -19.65 0.42
C ASP A 189 9.68 -18.47 0.79
N LEU A 190 10.67 -18.17 -0.05
CA LEU A 190 11.58 -17.04 0.16
C LEU A 190 10.84 -15.69 0.12
N LEU A 191 9.85 -15.54 -0.76
CA LEU A 191 9.02 -14.33 -0.81
C LEU A 191 8.13 -14.21 0.42
N ALA A 192 7.52 -15.32 0.90
CA ALA A 192 6.65 -15.31 2.07
C ALA A 192 7.33 -14.70 3.31
N GLU A 193 8.64 -14.95 3.48
CA GLU A 193 9.45 -14.35 4.54
C GLU A 193 9.70 -12.83 4.35
N ARG A 194 9.42 -12.29 3.16
CA ARG A 194 9.67 -10.88 2.76
C ARG A 194 8.41 -10.09 2.53
N LEU A 195 7.26 -10.67 2.84
CA LEU A 195 5.98 -9.99 2.76
C LEU A 195 5.59 -9.39 4.11
N TRP A 196 5.18 -8.14 4.07
CA TRP A 196 4.64 -7.42 5.21
C TRP A 196 3.17 -7.09 4.95
N LEU A 197 2.32 -7.42 5.90
CA LEU A 197 0.91 -7.04 5.87
C LEU A 197 0.59 -6.21 7.11
N VAL A 198 0.24 -4.95 6.90
CA VAL A 198 0.00 -3.98 7.97
C VAL A 198 -1.41 -3.41 7.86
N VAL A 199 -2.15 -3.44 8.98
CA VAL A 199 -3.41 -2.72 9.12
C VAL A 199 -3.17 -1.53 10.03
N ALA A 200 -3.12 -0.32 9.46
CA ALA A 200 -2.86 0.91 10.18
C ALA A 200 -4.16 1.69 10.35
N SER A 201 -4.69 1.80 11.56
CA SER A 201 -5.85 2.63 11.82
C SER A 201 -5.55 4.12 11.56
N GLY A 202 -6.58 4.91 11.24
CA GLY A 202 -6.42 6.36 11.09
C GLY A 202 -5.82 7.03 12.34
N ARG A 203 -6.07 6.46 13.53
CA ARG A 203 -5.47 6.91 14.78
C ARG A 203 -3.95 6.64 14.82
N MET A 204 -3.51 5.47 14.38
CA MET A 204 -2.08 5.17 14.27
C MET A 204 -1.38 6.15 13.33
N LEU A 205 -1.98 6.41 12.18
CA LEU A 205 -1.40 7.29 11.17
C LEU A 205 -1.38 8.78 11.55
N ASN A 206 -2.17 9.20 12.55
CA ASN A 206 -2.27 10.61 12.96
C ASN A 206 -1.64 10.87 14.34
N GLU A 207 -1.74 9.92 15.28
CA GLU A 207 -1.37 10.14 16.68
C GLU A 207 -0.12 9.37 17.11
N MET A 208 0.22 8.27 16.40
CA MET A 208 1.38 7.44 16.72
C MET A 208 2.57 7.77 15.81
N ILE A 209 2.81 9.06 15.59
CA ILE A 209 3.94 9.55 14.81
C ILE A 209 5.00 10.08 15.77
N MET A 210 6.20 9.52 15.68
CA MET A 210 7.34 10.03 16.43
C MET A 210 7.72 11.42 15.91
N GLY A 211 7.79 12.41 16.80
CA GLY A 211 8.24 13.75 16.44
C GLY A 211 9.72 13.77 16.02
N ASP A 212 10.09 14.72 15.15
CA ASP A 212 11.41 14.77 14.52
C ASP A 212 12.58 14.76 15.52
N ALA A 213 12.46 15.47 16.63
CA ALA A 213 13.51 15.51 17.67
C ALA A 213 13.72 14.14 18.33
N LEU A 214 12.65 13.42 18.64
CA LEU A 214 12.72 12.08 19.21
C LEU A 214 13.23 11.07 18.16
N ARG A 215 12.76 11.17 16.92
CA ARG A 215 13.25 10.36 15.82
C ARG A 215 14.76 10.53 15.62
N ALA A 216 15.25 11.77 15.60
CA ALA A 216 16.69 12.05 15.47
C ALA A 216 17.47 11.44 16.63
N ALA A 217 16.97 11.54 17.88
CA ALA A 217 17.62 10.95 19.03
C ALA A 217 17.66 9.42 18.96
N VAL A 218 16.57 8.77 18.52
CA VAL A 218 16.52 7.31 18.33
C VAL A 218 17.49 6.88 17.24
N LEU A 219 17.49 7.53 16.08
CA LEU A 219 18.41 7.22 14.97
C LEU A 219 19.88 7.42 15.40
N GLY A 220 20.19 8.49 16.12
CA GLY A 220 21.54 8.71 16.67
C GLY A 220 21.97 7.58 17.60
N LYS A 221 21.04 7.08 18.45
CA LYS A 221 21.34 5.96 19.33
C LYS A 221 21.50 4.63 18.59
N MET A 222 20.73 4.41 17.53
CA MET A 222 20.87 3.22 16.67
C MET A 222 22.25 3.20 15.99
N VAL A 223 22.73 4.35 15.49
CA VAL A 223 24.09 4.48 14.92
C VAL A 223 25.14 4.13 15.96
N GLU A 224 25.05 4.68 17.18
CA GLU A 224 25.99 4.37 18.27
C GLU A 224 26.02 2.87 18.60
N LEU A 225 24.90 2.19 18.54
CA LEU A 225 24.76 0.76 18.84
C LEU A 225 25.12 -0.15 17.65
N GLY A 226 25.47 0.42 16.48
CA GLY A 226 25.77 -0.33 15.26
C GLY A 226 24.53 -0.95 14.60
N SER A 227 23.34 -0.49 14.98
CA SER A 227 22.05 -1.00 14.46
C SER A 227 21.47 -0.15 13.31
N ALA A 228 22.13 0.96 12.96
CA ALA A 228 21.69 1.85 11.88
C ALA A 228 22.62 1.85 10.68
#